data_ca09111778b837d5d8e6fd9650a41b75
#
_entry.id   ca09111778b837d5d8e6fd9650a41b75
#
_cell.length_a   1.000
_cell.length_b   1.000
_cell.length_c   1.000
_cell.angle_alpha   90.00
_cell.angle_beta   90.00
_cell.angle_gamma   90.00
#
_symmetry.space_group_name_H-M   'P 1'
#
loop_
_entity.id
_entity.type
_entity.pdbx_description
1 polymer ?
#
loop_
_entity_poly.entity_id
_entity_poly.type
_entity_poly.pdbx_seq_one_letter_code
_entity_poly.pdbx_strand_id
1 'polypeptide(L)'
;MASFSIGEAYGAGFGLVARKPFQVLTWGIVYSALNLLPVLLMFWLVGPDMIKAWGELIANAAANGDPEAGMESYTQTMSRVQSFQALGGLTSILATAIINAAIFRAMLRPSDGGFMHLKVGMDELWQGLIYLVAGILIAIFAVLVVLASVAIGGIVYFAGEAVGSPLGGWIKVLGLIATVIACFTTIVWICLRFSMAAPATFDTRTFQLFESWSLTKGHSLPLLALALLLGVTIIAIQGVLGVAFLGIFFSLGSIEALSPDSIEAFFAQAPDVWLGQAAPWIIGVGLIGSVLSGILHTILMAPFASVYAQITETPQSVA
;
A
#
# COMPACT_ATOMS: atom_id res chain seq x y z
N MET A 1 15.91 -26.36 -13.76
CA MET A 1 15.16 -25.43 -12.89
C MET A 1 13.84 -25.17 -13.59
N ALA A 2 12.73 -25.46 -12.94
CA ALA A 2 11.40 -25.19 -13.50
C ALA A 2 11.24 -23.66 -13.65
N SER A 3 10.97 -23.22 -14.87
CA SER A 3 10.68 -21.81 -15.17
C SER A 3 9.18 -21.64 -15.18
N PHE A 4 8.66 -20.70 -14.37
CA PHE A 4 7.25 -20.36 -14.44
C PHE A 4 6.95 -19.47 -15.65
N SER A 5 5.70 -19.51 -16.13
CA SER A 5 5.21 -18.66 -17.22
C SER A 5 4.76 -17.30 -16.68
N ILE A 6 5.46 -16.23 -17.06
CA ILE A 6 5.10 -14.84 -16.67
C ILE A 6 3.69 -14.50 -17.19
N GLY A 7 3.36 -14.86 -18.42
CA GLY A 7 2.06 -14.58 -19.02
C GLY A 7 0.90 -15.27 -18.31
N GLU A 8 1.08 -16.54 -17.94
CA GLU A 8 0.08 -17.29 -17.18
C GLU A 8 -0.09 -16.72 -15.77
N ALA A 9 1.02 -16.45 -15.07
CA ALA A 9 0.98 -15.84 -13.76
C ALA A 9 0.29 -14.46 -13.80
N TYR A 10 0.68 -13.60 -14.73
CA TYR A 10 0.05 -12.29 -14.92
C TYR A 10 -1.45 -12.39 -15.21
N GLY A 11 -1.84 -13.30 -16.10
CA GLY A 11 -3.24 -13.56 -16.46
C GLY A 11 -4.09 -14.11 -15.33
N ALA A 12 -3.49 -14.74 -14.32
CA ALA A 12 -4.19 -15.41 -13.22
C ALA A 12 -5.08 -14.42 -12.43
N GLY A 13 -4.59 -13.19 -12.17
CA GLY A 13 -5.35 -12.15 -11.48
C GLY A 13 -6.59 -11.72 -12.24
N PHE A 14 -6.44 -11.39 -13.52
CA PHE A 14 -7.56 -11.02 -14.40
C PHE A 14 -8.54 -12.18 -14.60
N GLY A 15 -8.02 -13.40 -14.75
CA GLY A 15 -8.82 -14.61 -14.87
C GLY A 15 -9.67 -14.86 -13.61
N LEU A 16 -9.15 -14.60 -12.43
CA LEU A 16 -9.89 -14.74 -11.17
C LEU A 16 -10.99 -13.69 -11.05
N VAL A 17 -10.69 -12.41 -11.38
CA VAL A 17 -11.69 -11.33 -11.44
C VAL A 17 -12.82 -11.67 -12.39
N ALA A 18 -12.50 -12.14 -13.60
CA ALA A 18 -13.50 -12.47 -14.60
C ALA A 18 -14.37 -13.68 -14.23
N ARG A 19 -13.77 -14.72 -13.62
CA ARG A 19 -14.49 -15.96 -13.28
C ARG A 19 -15.29 -15.86 -11.98
N LYS A 20 -14.86 -15.01 -11.03
CA LYS A 20 -15.45 -14.91 -9.70
C LYS A 20 -15.75 -13.47 -9.28
N PRO A 21 -16.47 -12.66 -10.09
CA PRO A 21 -16.62 -11.22 -9.86
C PRO A 21 -17.32 -10.89 -8.53
N PHE A 22 -18.31 -11.67 -8.12
CA PHE A 22 -19.01 -11.47 -6.85
C PHE A 22 -18.12 -11.73 -5.63
N GLN A 23 -17.19 -12.69 -5.72
CA GLN A 23 -16.22 -12.94 -4.64
C GLN A 23 -15.26 -11.76 -4.52
N VAL A 24 -14.71 -11.30 -5.64
CA VAL A 24 -13.80 -10.14 -5.71
C VAL A 24 -14.47 -8.89 -5.15
N LEU A 25 -15.74 -8.65 -5.50
CA LEU A 25 -16.53 -7.55 -4.95
C LEU A 25 -16.67 -7.68 -3.42
N THR A 26 -17.03 -8.86 -2.93
CA THR A 26 -17.17 -9.11 -1.48
C THR A 26 -15.85 -8.88 -0.75
N TRP A 27 -14.73 -9.34 -1.31
CA TRP A 27 -13.40 -9.08 -0.77
C TRP A 27 -13.08 -7.58 -0.69
N GLY A 28 -13.42 -6.83 -1.74
CA GLY A 28 -13.24 -5.39 -1.76
C GLY A 28 -14.08 -4.67 -0.70
N ILE A 29 -15.33 -5.07 -0.51
CA ILE A 29 -16.22 -4.50 0.53
C ILE A 29 -15.63 -4.77 1.93
N VAL A 30 -15.22 -6.01 2.21
CA VAL A 30 -14.63 -6.36 3.52
C VAL A 30 -13.34 -5.61 3.76
N TYR A 31 -12.46 -5.52 2.75
CA TYR A 31 -11.20 -4.77 2.82
C TYR A 31 -11.45 -3.29 3.12
N SER A 32 -12.35 -2.68 2.37
CA SER A 32 -12.68 -1.25 2.52
C SER A 32 -13.35 -0.98 3.87
N ALA A 33 -14.29 -1.82 4.30
CA ALA A 33 -14.95 -1.67 5.59
C ALA A 33 -13.96 -1.68 6.76
N LEU A 34 -13.00 -2.62 6.75
CA LEU A 34 -11.96 -2.70 7.78
C LEU A 34 -11.01 -1.50 7.78
N ASN A 35 -10.68 -0.94 6.60
CA ASN A 35 -9.80 0.21 6.49
C ASN A 35 -10.51 1.54 6.72
N LEU A 36 -11.79 1.66 6.37
CA LEU A 36 -12.57 2.88 6.59
C LEU A 36 -12.98 3.06 8.05
N LEU A 37 -13.18 1.98 8.79
CA LEU A 37 -13.64 2.06 10.19
C LEU A 37 -12.76 2.95 11.08
N PRO A 38 -11.42 2.80 11.13
CA PRO A 38 -10.58 3.71 11.92
C PRO A 38 -10.62 5.16 11.44
N VAL A 39 -10.74 5.37 10.12
CA VAL A 39 -10.84 6.71 9.52
C VAL A 39 -12.14 7.40 9.94
N LEU A 40 -13.26 6.70 9.86
CA LEU A 40 -14.56 7.23 10.29
C LEU A 40 -14.59 7.52 11.80
N LEU A 41 -14.02 6.63 12.62
CA LEU A 41 -13.87 6.84 14.05
C LEU A 41 -12.99 8.05 14.36
N MET A 42 -11.88 8.23 13.64
CA MET A 42 -11.00 9.39 13.77
C MET A 42 -11.77 10.68 13.46
N PHE A 43 -12.47 10.74 12.33
CA PHE A 43 -13.24 11.93 11.97
C PHE A 43 -14.36 12.22 12.97
N TRP A 44 -15.01 11.20 13.49
CA TRP A 44 -16.08 11.38 14.48
C TRP A 44 -15.55 11.86 15.84
N LEU A 45 -14.42 11.33 16.32
CA LEU A 45 -13.88 11.60 17.66
C LEU A 45 -12.91 12.77 17.72
N VAL A 46 -12.16 13.01 16.65
CA VAL A 46 -11.05 14.00 16.61
C VAL A 46 -11.28 15.09 15.57
N GLY A 47 -12.17 14.85 14.61
CA GLY A 47 -12.44 15.81 13.54
C GLY A 47 -12.78 17.22 14.01
N PRO A 48 -13.71 17.41 14.99
CA PRO A 48 -14.01 18.75 15.51
C PRO A 48 -12.80 19.45 16.14
N ASP A 49 -11.99 18.72 16.93
CA ASP A 49 -10.76 19.28 17.54
C ASP A 49 -9.72 19.65 16.47
N MET A 50 -9.64 18.84 15.41
CA MET A 50 -8.73 19.09 14.29
C MET A 50 -9.05 20.39 13.55
N ILE A 51 -10.34 20.63 13.28
CA ILE A 51 -10.81 21.85 12.62
C ILE A 51 -10.54 23.06 13.49
N LYS A 52 -10.85 22.96 14.79
CA LYS A 52 -10.58 24.03 15.75
C LYS A 52 -9.08 24.35 15.83
N ALA A 53 -8.22 23.34 15.96
CA ALA A 53 -6.77 23.52 16.01
C ALA A 53 -6.21 24.16 14.73
N TRP A 54 -6.72 23.78 13.56
CA TRP A 54 -6.38 24.43 12.28
C TRP A 54 -6.85 25.88 12.22
N GLY A 55 -8.08 26.16 12.63
CA GLY A 55 -8.63 27.51 12.69
C GLY A 55 -7.80 28.44 13.60
N GLU A 56 -7.43 27.98 14.80
CA GLU A 56 -6.58 28.70 15.73
C GLU A 56 -5.18 28.96 15.14
N LEU A 57 -4.58 27.98 14.48
CA LEU A 57 -3.28 28.11 13.83
C LEU A 57 -3.30 29.17 12.72
N ILE A 58 -4.32 29.14 11.86
CA ILE A 58 -4.48 30.11 10.76
C ILE A 58 -4.77 31.52 11.31
N ALA A 59 -5.67 31.63 12.28
CA ALA A 59 -6.01 32.91 12.89
C ALA A 59 -4.79 33.59 13.58
N ASN A 60 -4.00 32.80 14.33
CA ASN A 60 -2.78 33.29 14.96
C ASN A 60 -1.71 33.71 13.93
N ALA A 61 -1.55 32.92 12.85
CA ALA A 61 -0.64 33.26 11.75
C ALA A 61 -1.07 34.57 11.03
N ALA A 62 -2.36 34.77 10.80
CA ALA A 62 -2.90 35.95 10.15
C ALA A 62 -2.82 37.21 11.03
N ALA A 63 -2.95 37.10 12.36
CA ALA A 63 -2.89 38.18 13.31
C ALA A 63 -1.46 38.61 13.69
N ASN A 64 -0.40 38.02 13.13
CA ASN A 64 0.99 38.13 13.59
C ASN A 64 1.11 37.90 15.13
N GLY A 65 0.24 37.02 15.64
CA GLY A 65 0.21 36.61 17.03
C GLY A 65 1.34 35.65 17.38
N ASP A 66 1.30 35.14 18.61
CA ASP A 66 2.28 34.18 19.10
C ASP A 66 2.12 32.83 18.36
N PRO A 67 3.09 32.40 17.53
CA PRO A 67 3.03 31.13 16.84
C PRO A 67 2.97 29.90 17.78
N GLU A 68 3.46 30.07 19.02
CA GLU A 68 3.52 28.97 20.00
C GLU A 68 2.14 28.61 20.55
N ALA A 69 1.25 29.61 20.73
CA ALA A 69 -0.08 29.39 21.29
C ALA A 69 -1.00 28.50 20.40
N GLY A 70 -0.91 28.63 19.08
CA GLY A 70 -1.63 27.74 18.15
C GLY A 70 -0.97 26.38 17.95
N MET A 71 0.34 26.30 18.15
CA MET A 71 1.14 25.11 17.93
C MET A 71 0.88 24.04 19.01
N GLU A 72 0.59 24.42 20.23
CA GLU A 72 0.31 23.47 21.32
C GLU A 72 -0.99 22.70 21.07
N SER A 73 -2.10 23.38 20.76
CA SER A 73 -3.39 22.73 20.47
C SER A 73 -3.29 21.86 19.20
N TYR A 74 -2.57 22.32 18.19
CA TYR A 74 -2.28 21.56 16.98
C TYR A 74 -1.49 20.28 17.28
N THR A 75 -0.41 20.37 18.06
CA THR A 75 0.45 19.23 18.41
C THR A 75 -0.30 18.20 19.22
N GLN A 76 -1.13 18.64 20.18
CA GLN A 76 -1.96 17.75 20.98
C GLN A 76 -2.99 17.02 20.11
N THR A 77 -3.63 17.70 19.18
CA THR A 77 -4.60 17.11 18.25
C THR A 77 -3.91 16.13 17.31
N MET A 78 -2.73 16.48 16.77
CA MET A 78 -1.94 15.59 15.91
C MET A 78 -1.50 14.30 16.62
N SER A 79 -1.20 14.35 17.93
CA SER A 79 -0.87 13.14 18.69
C SER A 79 -2.03 12.14 18.75
N ARG A 80 -3.28 12.64 18.85
CA ARG A 80 -4.48 11.80 18.76
C ARG A 80 -4.67 11.22 17.36
N VAL A 81 -4.50 12.04 16.31
CA VAL A 81 -4.54 11.56 14.92
C VAL A 81 -3.55 10.44 14.68
N GLN A 82 -2.30 10.55 15.19
CA GLN A 82 -1.29 9.50 15.08
C GLN A 82 -1.72 8.19 15.74
N SER A 83 -2.45 8.26 16.87
CA SER A 83 -2.99 7.06 17.52
C SER A 83 -4.00 6.32 16.62
N PHE A 84 -4.87 7.07 15.91
CA PHE A 84 -5.79 6.48 14.93
C PHE A 84 -5.07 5.95 13.68
N GLN A 85 -3.99 6.58 13.25
CA GLN A 85 -3.14 6.06 12.17
C GLN A 85 -2.50 4.72 12.54
N ALA A 86 -2.04 4.56 13.78
CA ALA A 86 -1.53 3.29 14.29
C ALA A 86 -2.62 2.20 14.28
N LEU A 87 -3.83 2.53 14.73
CA LEU A 87 -4.99 1.63 14.65
C LEU A 87 -5.31 1.28 13.19
N GLY A 88 -5.31 2.26 12.29
CA GLY A 88 -5.48 2.07 10.86
C GLY A 88 -4.43 1.15 10.25
N GLY A 89 -3.18 1.24 10.69
CA GLY A 89 -2.12 0.32 10.29
C GLY A 89 -2.41 -1.14 10.69
N LEU A 90 -2.87 -1.36 11.93
CA LEU A 90 -3.24 -2.69 12.41
C LEU A 90 -4.44 -3.27 11.66
N THR A 91 -5.49 -2.48 11.44
CA THR A 91 -6.66 -2.93 10.67
C THR A 91 -6.33 -3.18 9.21
N SER A 92 -5.40 -2.43 8.63
CA SER A 92 -4.90 -2.64 7.26
C SER A 92 -4.13 -3.95 7.12
N ILE A 93 -3.27 -4.29 8.09
CA ILE A 93 -2.59 -5.60 8.12
C ILE A 93 -3.62 -6.73 8.22
N LEU A 94 -4.61 -6.61 9.11
CA LEU A 94 -5.66 -7.60 9.27
C LEU A 94 -6.52 -7.75 8.00
N ALA A 95 -6.94 -6.63 7.41
CA ALA A 95 -7.70 -6.62 6.16
C ALA A 95 -6.91 -7.30 5.02
N THR A 96 -5.63 -6.94 4.88
CA THR A 96 -4.72 -7.53 3.88
C THR A 96 -4.55 -9.05 4.12
N ALA A 97 -4.38 -9.46 5.36
CA ALA A 97 -4.25 -10.88 5.73
C ALA A 97 -5.49 -11.69 5.35
N ILE A 98 -6.68 -11.19 5.68
CA ILE A 98 -7.97 -11.85 5.39
C ILE A 98 -8.16 -11.97 3.87
N ILE A 99 -7.96 -10.87 3.14
CA ILE A 99 -8.21 -10.87 1.69
C ILE A 99 -7.18 -11.71 0.94
N ASN A 100 -5.91 -11.62 1.30
CA ASN A 100 -4.88 -12.42 0.65
C ASN A 100 -5.04 -13.91 0.95
N ALA A 101 -5.42 -14.29 2.18
CA ALA A 101 -5.78 -15.66 2.50
C ALA A 101 -6.98 -16.15 1.67
N ALA A 102 -8.00 -15.29 1.45
CA ALA A 102 -9.13 -15.62 0.60
C ALA A 102 -8.72 -15.81 -0.87
N ILE A 103 -7.85 -14.94 -1.41
CA ILE A 103 -7.31 -15.07 -2.77
C ILE A 103 -6.47 -16.33 -2.91
N PHE A 104 -5.57 -16.62 -1.96
CA PHE A 104 -4.74 -17.83 -1.98
C PHE A 104 -5.58 -19.09 -1.83
N ARG A 105 -6.62 -19.07 -0.98
CA ARG A 105 -7.56 -20.19 -0.86
C ARG A 105 -8.32 -20.43 -2.16
N ALA A 106 -8.76 -19.38 -2.84
CA ALA A 106 -9.45 -19.48 -4.12
C ALA A 106 -8.54 -20.02 -5.24
N MET A 107 -7.22 -19.83 -5.16
CA MET A 107 -6.22 -20.25 -6.14
C MET A 107 -5.57 -21.59 -5.82
N LEU A 108 -5.11 -21.79 -4.58
CA LEU A 108 -4.31 -22.95 -4.17
C LEU A 108 -5.17 -24.07 -3.56
N ARG A 109 -6.31 -23.74 -2.95
CA ARG A 109 -7.21 -24.70 -2.31
C ARG A 109 -8.67 -24.39 -2.62
N PRO A 110 -9.11 -24.50 -3.88
CA PRO A 110 -10.47 -24.13 -4.29
C PRO A 110 -11.57 -24.98 -3.63
N SER A 111 -11.25 -26.17 -3.15
CA SER A 111 -12.15 -27.06 -2.41
C SER A 111 -12.32 -26.66 -0.94
N ASP A 112 -11.41 -25.84 -0.38
CA ASP A 112 -11.48 -25.36 1.00
C ASP A 112 -12.47 -24.21 1.13
N GLY A 113 -13.75 -24.52 0.94
CA GLY A 113 -14.85 -23.57 0.86
C GLY A 113 -15.09 -22.80 2.16
N GLY A 114 -15.95 -21.81 2.04
CA GLY A 114 -16.46 -20.91 3.06
C GLY A 114 -17.28 -19.86 2.33
N PHE A 115 -17.88 -18.90 3.06
CA PHE A 115 -18.58 -17.81 2.40
C PHE A 115 -17.57 -16.99 1.57
N MET A 116 -17.63 -17.11 0.24
CA MET A 116 -16.72 -16.45 -0.71
C MET A 116 -15.23 -16.68 -0.40
N HIS A 117 -14.84 -17.83 0.14
CA HIS A 117 -13.50 -18.17 0.62
C HIS A 117 -12.99 -17.30 1.79
N LEU A 118 -13.83 -16.41 2.33
CA LEU A 118 -13.53 -15.64 3.54
C LEU A 118 -13.67 -16.53 4.76
N LYS A 119 -12.64 -16.54 5.58
CA LYS A 119 -12.60 -17.19 6.90
C LYS A 119 -11.81 -16.30 7.83
N VAL A 120 -11.97 -16.51 9.12
CA VAL A 120 -11.11 -15.93 10.15
C VAL A 120 -10.60 -17.09 10.98
N GLY A 121 -9.33 -17.40 10.87
CA GLY A 121 -8.73 -18.56 11.51
C GLY A 121 -7.20 -18.50 11.51
N MET A 122 -6.58 -19.66 11.65
CA MET A 122 -5.11 -19.75 11.72
C MET A 122 -4.42 -19.38 10.41
N ASP A 123 -5.05 -19.62 9.26
CA ASP A 123 -4.48 -19.25 7.96
C ASP A 123 -4.33 -17.72 7.87
N GLU A 124 -5.35 -16.96 8.31
CA GLU A 124 -5.34 -15.50 8.34
C GLU A 124 -4.37 -14.94 9.38
N LEU A 125 -4.25 -15.60 10.55
CA LEU A 125 -3.24 -15.23 11.55
C LEU A 125 -1.81 -15.40 11.01
N TRP A 126 -1.53 -16.51 10.33
CA TRP A 126 -0.24 -16.72 9.68
C TRP A 126 0.03 -15.68 8.59
N GLN A 127 -0.98 -15.31 7.80
CA GLN A 127 -0.86 -14.24 6.82
C GLN A 127 -0.59 -12.88 7.49
N GLY A 128 -1.32 -12.54 8.55
CA GLY A 128 -1.07 -11.31 9.31
C GLY A 128 0.35 -11.27 9.88
N LEU A 129 0.82 -12.38 10.46
CA LEU A 129 2.16 -12.49 11.01
C LEU A 129 3.24 -12.35 9.93
N ILE A 130 3.06 -12.99 8.75
CA ILE A 130 4.03 -12.89 7.65
C ILE A 130 4.14 -11.45 7.14
N TYR A 131 3.00 -10.75 6.96
CA TYR A 131 3.01 -9.35 6.52
C TYR A 131 3.63 -8.42 7.56
N LEU A 132 3.33 -8.64 8.84
CA LEU A 132 3.92 -7.85 9.92
C LEU A 132 5.45 -8.04 9.99
N VAL A 133 5.90 -9.28 10.05
CA VAL A 133 7.34 -9.59 10.19
C VAL A 133 8.10 -9.23 8.92
N ALA A 134 7.59 -9.59 7.74
CA ALA A 134 8.20 -9.19 6.47
C ALA A 134 8.27 -7.67 6.32
N GLY A 135 7.18 -6.97 6.68
CA GLY A 135 7.12 -5.51 6.64
C GLY A 135 8.17 -4.87 7.55
N ILE A 136 8.31 -5.33 8.80
CA ILE A 136 9.32 -4.85 9.74
C ILE A 136 10.74 -5.12 9.19
N LEU A 137 11.01 -6.32 8.70
CA LEU A 137 12.33 -6.66 8.16
C LEU A 137 12.65 -5.83 6.91
N ILE A 138 11.72 -5.70 5.97
CA ILE A 138 11.91 -4.86 4.79
C ILE A 138 12.14 -3.40 5.19
N ALA A 139 11.41 -2.87 6.18
CA ALA A 139 11.60 -1.51 6.69
C ALA A 139 12.99 -1.33 7.30
N ILE A 140 13.45 -2.27 8.13
CA ILE A 140 14.80 -2.24 8.73
C ILE A 140 15.86 -2.28 7.61
N PHE A 141 15.75 -3.20 6.66
CA PHE A 141 16.68 -3.27 5.53
C PHE A 141 16.65 -2.00 4.68
N ALA A 142 15.47 -1.45 4.40
CA ALA A 142 15.35 -0.21 3.65
C ALA A 142 16.05 0.96 4.36
N VAL A 143 15.86 1.11 5.67
CA VAL A 143 16.56 2.12 6.48
C VAL A 143 18.07 1.93 6.40
N LEU A 144 18.57 0.71 6.58
CA LEU A 144 20.00 0.43 6.49
C LEU A 144 20.58 0.73 5.10
N VAL A 145 19.86 0.37 4.04
CA VAL A 145 20.26 0.65 2.65
C VAL A 145 20.25 2.16 2.37
N VAL A 146 19.26 2.89 2.86
CA VAL A 146 19.20 4.35 2.73
C VAL A 146 20.35 5.01 3.48
N LEU A 147 20.62 4.63 4.72
CA LEU A 147 21.73 5.16 5.52
C LEU A 147 23.09 4.90 4.84
N ALA A 148 23.31 3.67 4.34
CA ALA A 148 24.50 3.33 3.57
C ALA A 148 24.61 4.17 2.29
N SER A 149 23.49 4.39 1.59
CA SER A 149 23.47 5.20 0.37
C SER A 149 23.75 6.67 0.65
N VAL A 150 23.26 7.22 1.78
CA VAL A 150 23.57 8.59 2.22
C VAL A 150 25.07 8.71 2.52
N ALA A 151 25.66 7.74 3.22
CA ALA A 151 27.09 7.73 3.51
C ALA A 151 27.95 7.66 2.23
N ILE A 152 27.62 6.74 1.30
CA ILE A 152 28.30 6.60 0.01
C ILE A 152 28.13 7.88 -0.82
N GLY A 153 26.90 8.42 -0.89
CA GLY A 153 26.61 9.67 -1.60
C GLY A 153 27.42 10.85 -1.06
N GLY A 154 27.57 10.94 0.27
CA GLY A 154 28.44 11.92 0.93
C GLY A 154 29.92 11.76 0.51
N ILE A 155 30.44 10.54 0.53
CA ILE A 155 31.81 10.25 0.06
C ILE A 155 32.00 10.68 -1.41
N VAL A 156 31.07 10.32 -2.27
CA VAL A 156 31.08 10.69 -3.70
C VAL A 156 31.05 12.22 -3.87
N TYR A 157 30.20 12.92 -3.08
CA TYR A 157 30.10 14.37 -3.11
C TYR A 157 31.45 15.02 -2.73
N PHE A 158 32.05 14.63 -1.61
CA PHE A 158 33.33 15.19 -1.16
C PHE A 158 34.49 14.82 -2.06
N ALA A 159 34.48 13.60 -2.63
CA ALA A 159 35.49 13.22 -3.63
C ALA A 159 35.43 14.10 -4.89
N GLY A 160 34.22 14.40 -5.38
CA GLY A 160 34.01 15.32 -6.49
C GLY A 160 34.43 16.75 -6.16
N GLU A 161 34.26 17.20 -4.90
CA GLU A 161 34.73 18.50 -4.43
C GLU A 161 36.26 18.57 -4.45
N ALA A 162 36.94 17.53 -3.97
CA ALA A 162 38.39 17.45 -3.91
C ALA A 162 39.06 17.42 -5.30
N VAL A 163 38.39 16.85 -6.31
CA VAL A 163 38.89 16.82 -7.69
C VAL A 163 38.78 18.15 -8.42
N GLY A 164 37.80 18.97 -8.02
CA GLY A 164 37.53 20.27 -8.62
C GLY A 164 36.81 20.22 -9.98
N SER A 165 36.52 21.41 -10.52
CA SER A 165 35.79 21.58 -11.79
C SER A 165 36.72 21.42 -13.00
N PRO A 166 36.24 20.85 -14.16
CA PRO A 166 34.87 20.36 -14.43
C PRO A 166 34.63 18.88 -14.05
N LEU A 167 35.71 18.09 -13.88
CA LEU A 167 35.65 16.65 -13.66
C LEU A 167 34.89 16.31 -12.34
N GLY A 168 35.15 17.07 -11.27
CA GLY A 168 34.50 16.91 -9.99
C GLY A 168 32.97 17.08 -10.06
N GLY A 169 32.48 17.95 -10.94
CA GLY A 169 31.06 18.08 -11.22
C GLY A 169 30.40 16.81 -11.76
N TRP A 170 31.07 16.17 -12.72
CA TRP A 170 30.59 14.90 -13.29
C TRP A 170 30.64 13.75 -12.28
N ILE A 171 31.70 13.69 -11.44
CA ILE A 171 31.79 12.68 -10.36
C ILE A 171 30.60 12.81 -9.41
N LYS A 172 30.26 14.03 -8.96
CA LYS A 172 29.11 14.27 -8.08
C LYS A 172 27.83 13.80 -8.73
N VAL A 173 27.52 14.27 -9.95
CA VAL A 173 26.24 13.97 -10.61
C VAL A 173 26.10 12.47 -10.92
N LEU A 174 27.06 11.89 -11.62
CA LEU A 174 26.99 10.47 -12.02
C LEU A 174 27.10 9.53 -10.83
N GLY A 175 27.93 9.87 -9.84
CA GLY A 175 28.07 9.06 -8.63
C GLY A 175 26.83 9.10 -7.75
N LEU A 176 26.17 10.25 -7.59
CA LEU A 176 24.88 10.33 -6.86
C LEU A 176 23.76 9.58 -7.59
N ILE A 177 23.69 9.71 -8.93
CA ILE A 177 22.73 8.93 -9.73
C ILE A 177 22.97 7.42 -9.55
N ALA A 178 24.23 6.98 -9.65
CA ALA A 178 24.58 5.57 -9.45
C ALA A 178 24.21 5.08 -8.04
N THR A 179 24.43 5.89 -7.02
CA THR A 179 24.07 5.58 -5.62
C THR A 179 22.56 5.42 -5.46
N VAL A 180 21.76 6.32 -6.05
CA VAL A 180 20.29 6.24 -6.01
C VAL A 180 19.79 4.98 -6.73
N ILE A 181 20.34 4.68 -7.90
CA ILE A 181 20.00 3.46 -8.66
C ILE A 181 20.36 2.21 -7.85
N ALA A 182 21.54 2.17 -7.24
CA ALA A 182 21.97 1.04 -6.41
C ALA A 182 21.06 0.86 -5.20
N CYS A 183 20.70 1.95 -4.51
CA CYS A 183 19.75 1.94 -3.40
C CYS A 183 18.41 1.34 -3.82
N PHE A 184 17.81 1.87 -4.87
CA PHE A 184 16.52 1.41 -5.39
C PHE A 184 16.57 -0.07 -5.81
N THR A 185 17.60 -0.46 -6.55
CA THR A 185 17.80 -1.85 -7.01
C THR A 185 17.93 -2.82 -5.85
N THR A 186 18.64 -2.43 -4.79
CA THR A 186 18.80 -3.26 -3.59
C THR A 186 17.49 -3.45 -2.86
N ILE A 187 16.69 -2.39 -2.68
CA ILE A 187 15.37 -2.47 -2.03
C ILE A 187 14.43 -3.37 -2.85
N VAL A 188 14.35 -3.17 -4.16
CA VAL A 188 13.53 -4.01 -5.04
C VAL A 188 13.97 -5.48 -4.97
N TRP A 189 15.27 -5.75 -4.97
CA TRP A 189 15.79 -7.10 -4.86
C TRP A 189 15.39 -7.78 -3.55
N ILE A 190 15.44 -7.06 -2.41
CA ILE A 190 14.98 -7.57 -1.11
C ILE A 190 13.47 -7.88 -1.15
N CYS A 191 12.65 -6.97 -1.69
CA CYS A 191 11.21 -7.18 -1.84
C CYS A 191 10.89 -8.43 -2.67
N LEU A 192 11.62 -8.66 -3.77
CA LEU A 192 11.46 -9.85 -4.60
C LEU A 192 11.83 -11.14 -3.84
N ARG A 193 12.81 -11.09 -2.94
CA ARG A 193 13.20 -12.26 -2.12
C ARG A 193 12.12 -12.67 -1.14
N PHE A 194 11.30 -11.75 -0.66
CA PHE A 194 10.18 -12.04 0.25
C PHE A 194 8.84 -12.24 -0.47
N SER A 195 8.79 -12.13 -1.80
CA SER A 195 7.54 -12.17 -2.57
C SER A 195 6.79 -13.50 -2.47
N MET A 196 7.50 -14.62 -2.26
CA MET A 196 6.90 -15.96 -2.14
C MET A 196 6.56 -16.34 -0.69
N ALA A 197 6.87 -15.50 0.30
CA ALA A 197 6.65 -15.81 1.71
C ALA A 197 5.17 -16.01 2.05
N ALA A 198 4.30 -15.15 1.52
CA ALA A 198 2.86 -15.20 1.79
C ALA A 198 2.18 -16.45 1.19
N PRO A 199 2.32 -16.79 -0.12
CA PRO A 199 1.73 -18.00 -0.66
C PRO A 199 2.34 -19.27 -0.07
N ALA A 200 3.65 -19.31 0.21
CA ALA A 200 4.30 -20.46 0.86
C ALA A 200 3.77 -20.71 2.27
N THR A 201 3.65 -19.64 3.08
CA THR A 201 3.08 -19.73 4.43
C THR A 201 1.63 -20.18 4.41
N PHE A 202 0.84 -19.71 3.43
CA PHE A 202 -0.55 -20.12 3.29
C PHE A 202 -0.66 -21.62 2.94
N ASP A 203 0.14 -22.09 1.99
CA ASP A 203 0.08 -23.47 1.53
C ASP A 203 0.54 -24.47 2.60
N THR A 204 1.66 -24.19 3.25
CA THR A 204 2.25 -25.09 4.26
C THR A 204 1.60 -24.99 5.64
N ARG A 205 0.81 -23.93 5.91
CA ARG A 205 0.26 -23.57 7.24
C ARG A 205 1.32 -23.39 8.32
N THR A 206 2.53 -23.03 7.91
CA THR A 206 3.67 -22.78 8.79
C THR A 206 4.37 -21.51 8.36
N PHE A 207 5.07 -20.86 9.27
CA PHE A 207 5.76 -19.60 8.97
C PHE A 207 6.94 -19.83 8.04
N GLN A 208 6.82 -19.43 6.76
CA GLN A 208 7.77 -19.70 5.67
C GLN A 208 8.45 -18.42 5.12
N LEU A 209 8.87 -17.52 6.01
CA LEU A 209 9.47 -16.25 5.57
C LEU A 209 10.82 -16.47 4.85
N PHE A 210 11.71 -17.24 5.47
CA PHE A 210 13.07 -17.44 4.92
C PHE A 210 13.10 -18.47 3.78
N GLU A 211 12.13 -19.37 3.71
CA GLU A 211 11.96 -20.29 2.60
C GLU A 211 11.68 -19.57 1.28
N SER A 212 11.04 -18.40 1.34
CA SER A 212 10.85 -17.52 0.19
C SER A 212 12.16 -17.21 -0.52
N TRP A 213 13.27 -17.10 0.24
CA TRP A 213 14.59 -16.84 -0.33
C TRP A 213 15.08 -17.99 -1.21
N SER A 214 14.85 -19.23 -0.79
CA SER A 214 15.20 -20.42 -1.58
C SER A 214 14.30 -20.56 -2.81
N LEU A 215 12.99 -20.34 -2.67
CA LEU A 215 12.01 -20.40 -3.76
C LEU A 215 12.28 -19.35 -4.86
N THR A 216 12.75 -18.17 -4.48
CA THR A 216 13.05 -17.11 -5.45
C THR A 216 14.46 -17.19 -6.07
N LYS A 217 15.30 -18.13 -5.58
CA LYS A 217 16.66 -18.32 -6.12
C LYS A 217 16.60 -18.86 -7.55
N GLY A 218 17.23 -18.14 -8.47
CA GLY A 218 17.22 -18.48 -9.91
C GLY A 218 16.02 -17.92 -10.68
N HIS A 219 15.00 -17.35 -10.00
CA HIS A 219 13.80 -16.78 -10.63
C HIS A 219 13.70 -15.26 -10.50
N SER A 220 14.76 -14.59 -10.04
CA SER A 220 14.72 -13.15 -9.72
C SER A 220 14.37 -12.27 -10.92
N LEU A 221 14.90 -12.56 -12.12
CA LEU A 221 14.59 -11.78 -13.33
C LEU A 221 13.14 -12.00 -13.82
N PRO A 222 12.62 -13.23 -13.94
CA PRO A 222 11.19 -13.43 -14.24
C PRO A 222 10.26 -12.81 -13.20
N LEU A 223 10.58 -12.87 -11.90
CA LEU A 223 9.82 -12.22 -10.84
C LEU A 223 9.87 -10.69 -10.95
N LEU A 224 11.02 -10.12 -11.27
CA LEU A 224 11.16 -8.68 -11.53
C LEU A 224 10.30 -8.27 -12.72
N ALA A 225 10.33 -9.02 -13.82
CA ALA A 225 9.51 -8.74 -14.99
C ALA A 225 8.00 -8.80 -14.67
N LEU A 226 7.57 -9.80 -13.90
CA LEU A 226 6.20 -9.90 -13.41
C LEU A 226 5.83 -8.70 -12.52
N ALA A 227 6.70 -8.36 -11.56
CA ALA A 227 6.46 -7.22 -10.65
C ALA A 227 6.39 -5.89 -11.40
N LEU A 228 7.25 -5.67 -12.40
CA LEU A 228 7.20 -4.48 -13.25
C LEU A 228 5.92 -4.42 -14.07
N LEU A 229 5.51 -5.54 -14.67
CA LEU A 229 4.27 -5.63 -15.44
C LEU A 229 3.04 -5.33 -14.57
N LEU A 230 2.98 -5.90 -13.37
CA LEU A 230 1.94 -5.60 -12.39
C LEU A 230 1.98 -4.14 -11.94
N GLY A 231 3.17 -3.61 -11.67
CA GLY A 231 3.36 -2.20 -11.29
C GLY A 231 2.84 -1.24 -12.35
N VAL A 232 3.23 -1.43 -13.62
CA VAL A 232 2.74 -0.63 -14.75
C VAL A 232 1.22 -0.73 -14.87
N THR A 233 0.66 -1.93 -14.72
CA THR A 233 -0.79 -2.14 -14.78
C THR A 233 -1.52 -1.38 -13.67
N ILE A 234 -1.04 -1.47 -12.44
CA ILE A 234 -1.62 -0.77 -11.29
C ILE A 234 -1.54 0.76 -11.48
N ILE A 235 -0.38 1.28 -11.91
CA ILE A 235 -0.20 2.71 -12.20
C ILE A 235 -1.15 3.16 -13.31
N ALA A 236 -1.30 2.37 -14.37
CA ALA A 236 -2.23 2.70 -15.47
C ALA A 236 -3.68 2.73 -14.98
N ILE A 237 -4.13 1.73 -14.22
CA ILE A 237 -5.48 1.69 -13.65
C ILE A 237 -5.69 2.89 -12.72
N GLN A 238 -4.77 3.15 -11.79
CA GLN A 238 -4.89 4.28 -10.85
C GLN A 238 -4.82 5.63 -11.57
N GLY A 239 -4.00 5.75 -12.62
CA GLY A 239 -3.92 6.95 -13.44
C GLY A 239 -5.25 7.27 -14.14
N VAL A 240 -5.87 6.28 -14.78
CA VAL A 240 -7.19 6.44 -15.41
C VAL A 240 -8.25 6.84 -14.38
N LEU A 241 -8.25 6.18 -13.23
CA LEU A 241 -9.19 6.47 -12.15
C LEU A 241 -8.96 7.86 -11.55
N GLY A 242 -7.70 8.26 -11.36
CA GLY A 242 -7.34 9.58 -10.88
C GLY A 242 -7.80 10.68 -11.81
N VAL A 243 -7.59 10.52 -13.13
CA VAL A 243 -8.08 11.47 -14.14
C VAL A 243 -9.60 11.53 -14.15
N ALA A 244 -10.30 10.38 -14.08
CA ALA A 244 -11.75 10.33 -14.02
C ALA A 244 -12.28 11.03 -12.75
N PHE A 245 -11.66 10.77 -11.59
CA PHE A 245 -12.02 11.42 -10.33
C PHE A 245 -11.81 12.94 -10.39
N LEU A 246 -10.68 13.42 -10.90
CA LEU A 246 -10.41 14.84 -11.11
C LEU A 246 -11.42 15.47 -12.06
N GLY A 247 -11.75 14.79 -13.16
CA GLY A 247 -12.77 15.26 -14.11
C GLY A 247 -14.15 15.45 -13.46
N ILE A 248 -14.58 14.47 -12.65
CA ILE A 248 -15.83 14.57 -11.89
C ILE A 248 -15.74 15.71 -10.87
N PHE A 249 -14.64 15.78 -10.11
CA PHE A 249 -14.42 16.82 -9.11
C PHE A 249 -14.50 18.22 -9.70
N PHE A 250 -13.84 18.48 -10.82
CA PHE A 250 -13.89 19.78 -11.49
C PHE A 250 -15.25 20.06 -12.13
N SER A 251 -15.96 19.05 -12.66
CA SER A 251 -17.28 19.22 -13.27
C SER A 251 -18.36 19.61 -12.26
N LEU A 252 -18.18 19.26 -10.99
CA LEU A 252 -19.12 19.58 -9.91
C LEU A 252 -18.92 21.00 -9.32
N GLY A 253 -18.05 21.82 -9.92
CA GLY A 253 -17.78 23.20 -9.44
C GLY A 253 -17.06 23.24 -8.09
N SER A 254 -16.41 22.14 -7.69
CA SER A 254 -15.83 21.94 -6.36
C SER A 254 -14.66 22.88 -6.04
N ILE A 255 -14.16 23.67 -7.01
CA ILE A 255 -13.11 24.65 -6.76
C ILE A 255 -13.61 25.78 -5.85
N GLU A 256 -14.83 26.27 -6.07
CA GLU A 256 -15.44 27.29 -5.20
C GLU A 256 -15.74 26.73 -3.81
N ALA A 257 -16.11 25.44 -3.72
CA ALA A 257 -16.32 24.75 -2.45
C ALA A 257 -15.03 24.53 -1.65
N LEU A 258 -13.85 24.66 -2.27
CA LEU A 258 -12.53 24.60 -1.61
C LEU A 258 -12.01 25.98 -1.18
N SER A 259 -12.79 27.04 -1.30
CA SER A 259 -12.39 28.31 -0.71
C SER A 259 -12.28 28.18 0.83
N PRO A 260 -11.33 28.85 1.47
CA PRO A 260 -11.18 28.80 2.92
C PRO A 260 -12.49 29.08 3.66
N ASP A 261 -13.25 30.08 3.21
CA ASP A 261 -14.53 30.48 3.78
C ASP A 261 -15.60 29.39 3.65
N SER A 262 -15.64 28.69 2.53
CA SER A 262 -16.58 27.58 2.30
C SER A 262 -16.26 26.35 3.15
N ILE A 263 -14.97 26.07 3.32
CA ILE A 263 -14.48 24.96 4.17
C ILE A 263 -14.80 25.27 5.63
N GLU A 264 -14.52 26.50 6.09
CA GLU A 264 -14.83 26.93 7.45
C GLU A 264 -16.33 26.89 7.71
N ALA A 265 -17.16 27.44 6.81
CA ALA A 265 -18.61 27.41 6.92
C ALA A 265 -19.19 25.99 6.93
N PHE A 266 -18.61 25.06 6.17
CA PHE A 266 -19.03 23.66 6.15
C PHE A 266 -18.77 22.98 7.51
N PHE A 267 -17.57 23.16 8.05
CA PHE A 267 -17.20 22.54 9.32
C PHE A 267 -17.68 23.28 10.57
N ALA A 268 -18.10 24.53 10.45
CA ALA A 268 -18.79 25.27 11.54
C ALA A 268 -20.20 24.71 11.81
N GLN A 269 -20.76 23.92 10.89
CA GLN A 269 -22.04 23.24 11.11
C GLN A 269 -21.91 22.14 12.16
N ALA A 270 -23.03 21.77 12.80
CA ALA A 270 -23.06 20.65 13.72
C ALA A 270 -22.65 19.34 13.01
N PRO A 271 -21.93 18.42 13.68
CA PRO A 271 -21.38 17.20 13.06
C PRO A 271 -22.42 16.33 12.35
N ASP A 272 -23.62 16.25 12.85
CA ASP A 272 -24.75 15.51 12.27
C ASP A 272 -25.22 16.12 10.94
N VAL A 273 -25.13 17.44 10.80
CA VAL A 273 -25.54 18.16 9.58
C VAL A 273 -24.52 17.93 8.47
N TRP A 274 -23.23 18.20 8.72
CA TRP A 274 -22.22 18.01 7.67
C TRP A 274 -21.98 16.55 7.33
N LEU A 275 -22.10 15.62 8.30
CA LEU A 275 -22.09 14.19 8.03
C LEU A 275 -23.27 13.78 7.15
N GLY A 276 -24.47 14.32 7.39
CA GLY A 276 -25.63 14.08 6.54
C GLY A 276 -25.43 14.55 5.10
N GLN A 277 -24.78 15.69 4.91
CA GLN A 277 -24.44 16.22 3.59
C GLN A 277 -23.34 15.41 2.89
N ALA A 278 -22.33 14.95 3.64
CA ALA A 278 -21.21 14.19 3.12
C ALA A 278 -21.57 12.69 2.91
N ALA A 279 -22.55 12.15 3.61
CA ALA A 279 -22.88 10.72 3.60
C ALA A 279 -23.08 10.13 2.18
N PRO A 280 -23.85 10.75 1.26
CA PRO A 280 -24.03 10.21 -0.09
C PRO A 280 -22.70 10.08 -0.85
N TRP A 281 -21.80 11.06 -0.67
CA TRP A 281 -20.46 11.06 -1.28
C TRP A 281 -19.55 10.01 -0.65
N ILE A 282 -19.54 9.92 0.68
CA ILE A 282 -18.75 8.91 1.40
C ILE A 282 -19.20 7.51 0.99
N ILE A 283 -20.51 7.27 0.90
CA ILE A 283 -21.06 5.98 0.47
C ILE A 283 -20.72 5.71 -0.98
N GLY A 284 -20.95 6.66 -1.90
CA GLY A 284 -20.67 6.49 -3.33
C GLY A 284 -19.20 6.22 -3.62
N VAL A 285 -18.31 7.05 -3.09
CA VAL A 285 -16.86 6.88 -3.22
C VAL A 285 -16.39 5.60 -2.53
N GLY A 286 -16.96 5.29 -1.36
CA GLY A 286 -16.66 4.06 -0.62
C GLY A 286 -17.04 2.79 -1.39
N LEU A 287 -18.18 2.76 -2.05
CA LEU A 287 -18.61 1.63 -2.90
C LEU A 287 -17.70 1.46 -4.12
N ILE A 288 -17.41 2.54 -4.83
CA ILE A 288 -16.49 2.50 -5.97
C ILE A 288 -15.10 2.05 -5.50
N GLY A 289 -14.60 2.64 -4.41
CA GLY A 289 -13.33 2.26 -3.79
C GLY A 289 -13.28 0.79 -3.38
N SER A 290 -14.39 0.25 -2.89
CA SER A 290 -14.50 -1.17 -2.51
C SER A 290 -14.36 -2.10 -3.72
N VAL A 291 -15.08 -1.80 -4.81
CA VAL A 291 -14.95 -2.56 -6.06
C VAL A 291 -13.51 -2.55 -6.55
N LEU A 292 -12.92 -1.37 -6.62
CA LEU A 292 -11.56 -1.18 -7.11
C LEU A 292 -10.52 -1.87 -6.22
N SER A 293 -10.67 -1.77 -4.90
CA SER A 293 -9.78 -2.43 -3.94
C SER A 293 -9.79 -3.95 -4.12
N GLY A 294 -10.96 -4.56 -4.28
CA GLY A 294 -11.08 -6.00 -4.54
C GLY A 294 -10.39 -6.42 -5.84
N ILE A 295 -10.62 -5.68 -6.91
CA ILE A 295 -10.01 -5.93 -8.23
C ILE A 295 -8.48 -5.78 -8.14
N LEU A 296 -7.99 -4.66 -7.62
CA LEU A 296 -6.56 -4.37 -7.53
C LEU A 296 -5.81 -5.38 -6.64
N HIS A 297 -6.37 -5.73 -5.47
CA HIS A 297 -5.80 -6.78 -4.62
C HIS A 297 -5.73 -8.13 -5.33
N THR A 298 -6.78 -8.51 -6.05
CA THR A 298 -6.83 -9.76 -6.78
C THR A 298 -5.79 -9.79 -7.91
N ILE A 299 -5.71 -8.71 -8.72
CA ILE A 299 -4.72 -8.58 -9.80
C ILE A 299 -3.29 -8.62 -9.24
N LEU A 300 -3.06 -8.05 -8.06
CA LEU A 300 -1.74 -7.97 -7.46
C LEU A 300 -1.30 -9.30 -6.80
N MET A 301 -2.21 -10.02 -6.12
CA MET A 301 -1.84 -11.16 -5.26
C MET A 301 -2.01 -12.53 -5.94
N ALA A 302 -3.01 -12.70 -6.81
CA ALA A 302 -3.21 -13.96 -7.50
C ALA A 302 -2.02 -14.41 -8.39
N PRO A 303 -1.27 -13.50 -9.05
CA PRO A 303 -0.05 -13.86 -9.77
C PRO A 303 0.99 -14.55 -8.91
N PHE A 304 1.21 -14.12 -7.66
CA PHE A 304 2.18 -14.75 -6.77
C PHE A 304 1.75 -16.14 -6.31
N ALA A 305 0.44 -16.36 -6.12
CA ALA A 305 -0.10 -17.73 -5.89
C ALA A 305 0.12 -18.62 -7.11
N SER A 306 -0.10 -18.11 -8.32
CA SER A 306 0.14 -18.85 -9.56
C SER A 306 1.62 -19.19 -9.76
N VAL A 307 2.53 -18.23 -9.51
CA VAL A 307 3.99 -18.50 -9.55
C VAL A 307 4.37 -19.56 -8.54
N TYR A 308 3.88 -19.47 -7.30
CA TYR A 308 4.15 -20.44 -6.26
C TYR A 308 3.73 -21.83 -6.68
N ALA A 309 2.49 -22.00 -7.18
CA ALA A 309 1.99 -23.27 -7.69
C ALA A 309 2.88 -23.83 -8.82
N GLN A 310 3.23 -22.99 -9.82
CA GLN A 310 4.08 -23.41 -10.93
C GLN A 310 5.49 -23.84 -10.49
N ILE A 311 6.06 -23.22 -9.47
CA ILE A 311 7.39 -23.57 -8.96
C ILE A 311 7.35 -24.85 -8.11
N THR A 312 6.27 -25.07 -7.35
CA THR A 312 6.15 -26.19 -6.41
C THR A 312 5.52 -27.45 -7.03
N GLU A 313 4.60 -27.29 -8.01
CA GLU A 313 3.94 -28.40 -8.71
C GLU A 313 4.74 -28.97 -9.88
N THR A 314 5.89 -28.35 -10.24
CA THR A 314 6.73 -28.89 -11.34
C THR A 314 7.38 -30.21 -10.92
N PRO A 315 7.25 -31.26 -11.74
CA PRO A 315 7.21 -32.64 -11.27
C PRO A 315 8.55 -33.19 -10.82
N GLN A 316 8.52 -33.89 -9.68
CA GLN A 316 9.48 -34.94 -9.36
C GLN A 316 9.27 -36.18 -10.26
N SER A 317 8.73 -36.04 -11.47
CA SER A 317 8.46 -37.11 -12.38
C SER A 317 9.29 -37.03 -13.65
N VAL A 318 10.62 -36.89 -13.54
CA VAL A 318 11.60 -37.44 -14.50
C VAL A 318 12.90 -37.70 -13.73
N ALA A 319 13.01 -38.83 -13.11
CA ALA A 319 14.25 -39.48 -12.78
C ALA A 319 14.09 -40.98 -13.10
#